data_71bcdbeb93d9e0f4a5e6a1c845474ff2
#
_entry.id   71bcdbeb93d9e0f4a5e6a1c845474ff2
#
_cell.length_a   1.000
_cell.length_b   1.000
_cell.length_c   1.000
_cell.angle_alpha   90.00
_cell.angle_beta   90.00
_cell.angle_gamma   90.00
#
_symmetry.space_group_name_H-M   'P 1'
#
loop_
_entity.id
_entity.type
_entity.pdbx_description
1 polymer ?
#
loop_
_entity_poly.entity_id
_entity_poly.type
_entity_poly.pdbx_seq_one_letter_code
_entity_poly.pdbx_strand_id
1 'polypeptide(L)'
;EVLSFKLRCMWNAFSQQHHFDGVRDDIYSSTQMFFEFCLSIRDVSDMLYAAGHQNVILEAYIQIMMHEPQEDDVGMYYRNYGIAYALYGLVNAWIMRGYKETPEQMAGIILDVTEGMSED
;
A
#
# COMPACT_ATOMS: atom_id res chain seq x y z
N GLU A 1 -5.14 -9.97 13.94
CA GLU A 1 -3.68 -10.08 14.03
C GLU A 1 -3.06 -8.82 14.62
N VAL A 2 -2.27 -8.98 15.69
CA VAL A 2 -1.67 -7.84 16.40
C VAL A 2 -0.69 -7.07 15.52
N LEU A 3 0.14 -7.78 14.75
CA LEU A 3 1.14 -7.13 13.92
C LEU A 3 0.52 -6.34 12.78
N SER A 4 -0.51 -6.88 12.14
CA SER A 4 -1.18 -6.16 11.07
C SER A 4 -1.88 -4.92 11.61
N PHE A 5 -2.45 -5.01 12.80
CA PHE A 5 -3.05 -3.85 13.47
C PHE A 5 -2.01 -2.77 13.74
N LYS A 6 -0.82 -3.17 14.20
CA LYS A 6 0.26 -2.21 14.45
C LYS A 6 0.69 -1.51 13.17
N LEU A 7 0.81 -2.25 12.07
CA LEU A 7 1.16 -1.66 10.78
C LEU A 7 0.12 -0.65 10.34
N ARG A 8 -1.16 -0.96 10.54
CA ARG A 8 -2.23 -0.02 10.21
C ARG A 8 -2.12 1.24 11.05
N CYS A 9 -1.82 1.11 12.35
CA CYS A 9 -1.63 2.27 13.21
C CYS A 9 -0.44 3.11 12.77
N MET A 10 0.64 2.47 12.33
CA MET A 10 1.81 3.18 11.81
C MET A 10 1.47 3.96 10.55
N TRP A 11 0.68 3.37 9.65
CA TRP A 11 0.20 4.08 8.46
C TRP A 11 -0.66 5.28 8.82
N ASN A 12 -1.58 5.11 9.78
CA ASN A 12 -2.45 6.21 10.21
C ASN A 12 -1.63 7.37 10.77
N ALA A 13 -0.62 7.07 11.59
CA ALA A 13 0.24 8.10 12.15
C ALA A 13 1.05 8.81 11.07
N PHE A 14 1.61 8.03 10.13
CA PHE A 14 2.40 8.58 9.04
C PHE A 14 1.55 9.49 8.15
N SER A 15 0.36 9.04 7.79
CA SER A 15 -0.51 9.82 6.92
C SER A 15 -0.96 11.12 7.57
N GLN A 16 -1.23 11.10 8.87
CA GLN A 16 -1.56 12.32 9.60
C GLN A 16 -0.39 13.28 9.66
N GLN A 17 0.80 12.76 9.94
CA GLN A 17 2.00 13.57 10.03
C GLN A 17 2.32 14.28 8.70
N HIS A 18 2.03 13.63 7.59
CA HIS A 18 2.30 14.16 6.26
C HIS A 18 1.08 14.83 5.63
N HIS A 19 0.03 15.02 6.41
CA HIS A 19 -1.21 15.67 5.96
C HIS A 19 -1.80 14.99 4.73
N PHE A 20 -1.71 13.66 4.70
CA PHE A 20 -2.23 12.87 3.59
C PHE A 20 -3.77 12.97 3.55
N ASP A 21 -4.29 13.26 2.36
CA ASP A 21 -5.73 13.27 2.12
C ASP A 21 -6.00 12.54 0.81
N GLY A 22 -6.38 11.28 0.93
CA GLY A 22 -6.59 10.42 -0.23
C GLY A 22 -7.67 10.91 -1.18
N VAL A 23 -8.51 11.86 -0.75
CA VAL A 23 -9.55 12.42 -1.60
C VAL A 23 -9.02 13.59 -2.43
N ARG A 24 -8.19 14.42 -1.82
CA ARG A 24 -7.67 15.64 -2.46
C ARG A 24 -6.40 15.43 -3.25
N ASP A 25 -5.55 14.51 -2.77
CA ASP A 25 -4.28 14.27 -3.42
C ASP A 25 -4.49 13.50 -4.71
N ASP A 26 -3.71 13.80 -5.72
CA ASP A 26 -3.77 13.03 -6.94
C ASP A 26 -3.16 11.64 -6.72
N ILE A 27 -3.38 10.76 -7.69
CA ILE A 27 -2.93 9.37 -7.59
C ILE A 27 -1.41 9.29 -7.48
N TYR A 28 -0.70 10.15 -8.21
CA TYR A 28 0.75 10.14 -8.19
C TYR A 28 1.28 10.46 -6.79
N SER A 29 0.78 11.55 -6.19
CA SER A 29 1.22 11.98 -4.86
C SER A 29 0.86 10.96 -3.79
N SER A 30 -0.35 10.41 -3.87
CA SER A 30 -0.81 9.40 -2.91
C SER A 30 0.04 8.14 -3.00
N THR A 31 0.35 7.70 -4.20
CA THR A 31 1.16 6.50 -4.42
C THR A 31 2.58 6.73 -3.92
N GLN A 32 3.16 7.89 -4.23
CA GLN A 32 4.50 8.23 -3.75
C GLN A 32 4.56 8.20 -2.23
N MET A 33 3.57 8.81 -1.58
CA MET A 33 3.51 8.83 -0.12
C MET A 33 3.40 7.42 0.46
N PHE A 34 2.61 6.56 -0.17
CA PHE A 34 2.48 5.18 0.27
C PHE A 34 3.82 4.46 0.23
N PHE A 35 4.59 4.63 -0.85
CA PHE A 35 5.90 3.98 -0.95
C PHE A 35 6.92 4.62 -0.02
N GLU A 36 6.81 5.92 0.26
CA GLU A 36 7.63 6.55 1.29
C GLU A 36 7.36 5.93 2.66
N PHE A 37 6.10 5.67 2.96
CA PHE A 37 5.74 4.99 4.19
C PHE A 37 6.37 3.59 4.23
N CYS A 38 6.23 2.83 3.15
CA CYS A 38 6.78 1.48 3.09
C CYS A 38 8.29 1.49 3.30
N LEU A 39 8.98 2.48 2.74
CA LEU A 39 10.42 2.61 2.93
C LEU A 39 10.76 2.96 4.38
N SER A 40 9.93 3.77 5.03
CA SER A 40 10.16 4.17 6.42
C SER A 40 10.05 3.00 7.39
N ILE A 41 9.31 1.96 7.02
CA ILE A 41 9.16 0.76 7.86
C ILE A 41 9.96 -0.42 7.31
N ARG A 42 10.99 -0.13 6.53
CA ARG A 42 11.81 -1.15 5.88
C ARG A 42 12.32 -2.21 6.86
N ASP A 43 12.79 -1.80 8.03
CA ASP A 43 13.30 -2.74 9.02
C ASP A 43 12.23 -3.72 9.47
N VAL A 44 11.00 -3.25 9.64
CA VAL A 44 9.88 -4.11 10.01
C VAL A 44 9.56 -5.09 8.89
N SER A 45 9.52 -4.59 7.66
CA SER A 45 9.24 -5.43 6.49
C SER A 45 10.31 -6.51 6.32
N ASP A 46 11.58 -6.14 6.44
CA ASP A 46 12.67 -7.09 6.31
C ASP A 46 12.59 -8.17 7.38
N MET A 47 12.26 -7.78 8.61
CA MET A 47 12.08 -8.73 9.71
C MET A 47 10.95 -9.71 9.42
N LEU A 48 9.83 -9.22 8.93
CA LEU A 48 8.68 -10.07 8.62
C LEU A 48 9.00 -11.03 7.49
N TYR A 49 9.70 -10.57 6.46
CA TYR A 49 10.10 -11.43 5.36
C TYR A 49 11.08 -12.51 5.83
N ALA A 50 12.06 -12.13 6.66
CA ALA A 50 13.02 -13.08 7.18
C ALA A 50 12.36 -14.17 8.03
N ALA A 51 11.27 -13.82 8.72
CA ALA A 51 10.55 -14.76 9.57
C ALA A 51 9.47 -15.56 8.81
N GLY A 52 9.28 -15.28 7.51
CA GLY A 52 8.24 -15.94 6.73
C GLY A 52 6.83 -15.43 7.03
N HIS A 53 6.72 -14.22 7.57
CA HIS A 53 5.45 -13.63 7.98
C HIS A 53 5.03 -12.45 7.11
N GLN A 54 5.41 -12.45 5.85
CA GLN A 54 5.08 -11.36 4.94
C GLN A 54 3.58 -11.20 4.71
N ASN A 55 2.79 -12.24 4.96
CA ASN A 55 1.34 -12.15 4.86
C ASN A 55 0.74 -11.13 5.84
N VAL A 56 1.46 -10.79 6.92
CA VAL A 56 1.03 -9.76 7.85
C VAL A 56 0.91 -8.41 7.15
N ILE A 57 1.80 -8.15 6.19
CA ILE A 57 1.78 -6.92 5.40
C ILE A 57 0.50 -6.87 4.56
N LEU A 58 0.17 -7.96 3.88
CA LEU A 58 -1.07 -8.03 3.11
C LEU A 58 -2.29 -7.79 3.99
N GLU A 59 -2.32 -8.42 5.15
CA GLU A 59 -3.43 -8.24 6.09
C GLU A 59 -3.60 -6.79 6.51
N ALA A 60 -2.49 -6.10 6.76
CA ALA A 60 -2.52 -4.68 7.10
C ALA A 60 -3.11 -3.85 5.95
N TYR A 61 -2.74 -4.16 4.72
CA TYR A 61 -3.27 -3.45 3.55
C TYR A 61 -4.77 -3.65 3.42
N ILE A 62 -5.24 -4.89 3.65
CA ILE A 62 -6.67 -5.17 3.62
C ILE A 62 -7.39 -4.36 4.69
N GLN A 63 -6.85 -4.30 5.90
CA GLN A 63 -7.44 -3.51 6.97
C GLN A 63 -7.50 -2.03 6.62
N ILE A 64 -6.46 -1.49 6.02
CA ILE A 64 -6.42 -0.08 5.62
C ILE A 64 -7.48 0.20 4.55
N MET A 65 -7.56 -0.65 3.54
CA MET A 65 -8.49 -0.44 2.43
C MET A 65 -9.94 -0.68 2.82
N MET A 66 -10.20 -1.58 3.79
CA MET A 66 -11.54 -1.94 4.21
C MET A 66 -11.97 -1.21 5.48
N HIS A 67 -11.25 -0.14 5.84
CA HIS A 67 -11.53 0.62 7.05
C HIS A 67 -12.90 1.30 7.01
N GLU A 68 -13.29 1.81 5.85
CA GLU A 68 -14.57 2.49 5.70
C GLU A 68 -15.69 1.47 5.49
N PRO A 69 -16.90 1.74 6.02
CA PRO A 69 -18.01 0.85 5.79
C PRO A 69 -18.36 0.74 4.31
N GLN A 70 -18.52 -0.50 3.83
CA GLN A 70 -18.77 -0.78 2.43
C GLN A 70 -20.11 -1.50 2.25
N GLU A 71 -21.00 -1.37 3.22
CA GLU A 71 -22.18 -2.23 3.34
C GLU A 71 -23.08 -2.18 2.14
N ASP A 72 -23.23 -1.00 1.54
CA ASP A 72 -24.19 -0.80 0.45
C ASP A 72 -23.56 -0.81 -0.92
N ASP A 73 -22.23 -1.02 -1.01
CA ASP A 73 -21.55 -0.97 -2.29
C ASP A 73 -20.66 -2.19 -2.47
N VAL A 74 -21.24 -3.22 -3.06
CA VAL A 74 -20.53 -4.48 -3.30
C VAL A 74 -19.36 -4.28 -4.27
N GLY A 75 -19.55 -3.42 -5.28
CA GLY A 75 -18.47 -3.13 -6.22
C GLY A 75 -17.26 -2.53 -5.53
N MET A 76 -17.50 -1.62 -4.61
CA MET A 76 -16.43 -0.99 -3.85
C MET A 76 -15.70 -1.99 -2.94
N TYR A 77 -16.44 -2.94 -2.38
CA TYR A 77 -15.85 -4.01 -1.59
C TYR A 77 -14.81 -4.78 -2.40
N TYR A 78 -15.20 -5.25 -3.57
CA TYR A 78 -14.28 -6.02 -4.42
C TYR A 78 -13.14 -5.17 -4.94
N ARG A 79 -13.43 -3.91 -5.30
CA ARG A 79 -12.40 -3.00 -5.77
C ARG A 79 -11.31 -2.81 -4.71
N ASN A 80 -11.71 -2.56 -3.46
CA ASN A 80 -10.75 -2.32 -2.38
C ASN A 80 -9.94 -3.56 -2.07
N TYR A 81 -10.57 -4.72 -2.11
CA TYR A 81 -9.85 -5.98 -1.94
C TYR A 81 -8.81 -6.17 -3.03
N GLY A 82 -9.20 -5.92 -4.28
CA GLY A 82 -8.28 -6.02 -5.41
C GLY A 82 -7.12 -5.06 -5.31
N ILE A 83 -7.38 -3.82 -4.86
CA ILE A 83 -6.33 -2.83 -4.67
C ILE A 83 -5.33 -3.29 -3.60
N ALA A 84 -5.82 -3.84 -2.50
CA ALA A 84 -4.94 -4.32 -1.43
C ALA A 84 -3.99 -5.41 -1.94
N TYR A 85 -4.51 -6.36 -2.71
CA TYR A 85 -3.68 -7.42 -3.28
C TYR A 85 -2.70 -6.89 -4.31
N ALA A 86 -3.14 -5.94 -5.14
CA ALA A 86 -2.26 -5.32 -6.13
C ALA A 86 -1.11 -4.57 -5.46
N LEU A 87 -1.41 -3.79 -4.43
CA LEU A 87 -0.38 -3.06 -3.70
C LEU A 87 0.60 -4.02 -3.04
N TYR A 88 0.09 -5.09 -2.44
CA TYR A 88 0.95 -6.09 -1.82
C TYR A 88 1.90 -6.71 -2.86
N GLY A 89 1.38 -7.06 -4.03
CA GLY A 89 2.21 -7.63 -5.08
C GLY A 89 3.30 -6.68 -5.56
N LEU A 90 2.94 -5.42 -5.74
CA LEU A 90 3.90 -4.40 -6.20
C LEU A 90 4.98 -4.13 -5.14
N VAL A 91 4.57 -4.01 -3.89
CA VAL A 91 5.53 -3.82 -2.79
C VAL A 91 6.42 -5.05 -2.64
N ASN A 92 5.84 -6.24 -2.75
CA ASN A 92 6.60 -7.47 -2.67
C ASN A 92 7.70 -7.51 -3.75
N ALA A 93 7.35 -7.17 -4.98
CA ALA A 93 8.33 -7.13 -6.07
C ALA A 93 9.43 -6.10 -5.79
N TRP A 94 9.05 -4.94 -5.26
CA TRP A 94 9.99 -3.88 -4.92
C TRP A 94 10.98 -4.34 -3.83
N ILE A 95 10.46 -5.00 -2.79
CA ILE A 95 11.29 -5.54 -1.71
C ILE A 95 12.26 -6.58 -2.28
N MET A 96 11.78 -7.46 -3.16
CA MET A 96 12.62 -8.48 -3.78
C MET A 96 13.74 -7.86 -4.64
N ARG A 97 13.54 -6.67 -5.15
CA ARG A 97 14.57 -5.92 -5.88
C ARG A 97 15.47 -5.11 -4.95
N GLY A 98 15.30 -5.22 -3.65
CA GLY A 98 16.13 -4.50 -2.68
C GLY A 98 15.81 -3.02 -2.59
N TYR A 99 14.57 -2.63 -2.84
CA TYR A 99 14.12 -1.24 -2.78
C TYR A 99 14.91 -0.34 -3.76
N LYS A 100 15.24 -0.88 -4.92
CA LYS A 100 16.08 -0.16 -5.89
C LYS A 100 15.46 1.13 -6.39
N GLU A 101 14.18 1.07 -6.75
CA GLU A 101 13.47 2.25 -7.23
C GLU A 101 13.11 3.15 -6.05
N THR A 102 13.18 4.47 -6.27
CA THR A 102 12.72 5.41 -5.25
C THR A 102 11.20 5.43 -5.21
N PRO A 103 10.58 5.91 -4.10
CA PRO A 103 9.13 6.07 -4.07
C PRO A 103 8.58 6.90 -5.22
N GLU A 104 9.31 7.94 -5.64
CA GLU A 104 8.91 8.74 -6.78
C GLU A 104 8.90 7.92 -8.07
N GLN A 105 9.94 7.11 -8.29
CA GLN A 105 10.00 6.24 -9.45
C GLN A 105 8.90 5.19 -9.42
N MET A 106 8.62 4.63 -8.24
CA MET A 106 7.54 3.65 -8.10
C MET A 106 6.19 4.25 -8.45
N ALA A 107 5.94 5.48 -8.03
CA ALA A 107 4.69 6.15 -8.35
C ALA A 107 4.53 6.29 -9.87
N GLY A 108 5.60 6.67 -10.58
CA GLY A 108 5.56 6.78 -12.03
C GLY A 108 5.32 5.45 -12.72
N ILE A 109 6.00 4.40 -12.26
CA ILE A 109 5.84 3.06 -12.83
C ILE A 109 4.40 2.57 -12.67
N ILE A 110 3.82 2.78 -11.48
CA ILE A 110 2.46 2.32 -11.20
C ILE A 110 1.44 3.06 -12.05
N LEU A 111 1.62 4.36 -12.25
CA LEU A 111 0.74 5.11 -13.14
C LEU A 111 0.81 4.59 -14.57
N ASP A 112 2.01 4.33 -15.07
CA ASP A 112 2.19 3.80 -16.41
C ASP A 112 1.51 2.45 -16.59
N VAL A 113 1.68 1.57 -15.60
CA VAL A 113 1.05 0.25 -15.64
C VAL A 113 -0.48 0.38 -15.60
N THR A 114 -0.98 1.27 -14.73
CA THR A 114 -2.42 1.47 -14.58
C THR A 114 -3.02 2.04 -15.87
N GLU A 115 -2.36 3.01 -16.48
CA GLU A 115 -2.82 3.60 -17.74
C GLU A 115 -2.83 2.56 -18.85
N GLY A 116 -1.78 1.73 -18.92
CA GLY A 116 -1.71 0.66 -19.91
C GLY A 116 -2.82 -0.35 -19.73
N MET A 117 -3.21 -0.63 -18.50
CA MET A 117 -4.30 -1.56 -18.22
C MET A 117 -5.68 -1.01 -18.57
N SER A 118 -5.85 0.31 -18.53
CA SER A 118 -7.13 0.92 -18.85
C SER A 118 -7.31 1.22 -20.32
N GLU A 119 -6.28 1.07 -21.14
CA GLU A 119 -6.36 1.21 -22.58
C GLU A 119 -6.72 -0.12 -23.22
N ASP A 120 -7.79 -0.14 -23.96
CA ASP A 120 -8.22 -1.34 -24.69
C ASP A 120 -7.99 -1.24 -26.19
#